data_c71774efcfa39215fe033d8394e57639
#
_entry.id   c71774efcfa39215fe033d8394e57639
#
_cell.length_a   1.000
_cell.length_b   1.000
_cell.length_c   1.000
_cell.angle_alpha   90.00
_cell.angle_beta   90.00
_cell.angle_gamma   90.00
#
_symmetry.space_group_name_H-M   'P 1'
#
loop_
_entity.id
_entity.type
_entity.pdbx_description
1 polymer ?
#
loop_
_entity_poly.entity_id
_entity_poly.type
_entity_poly.pdbx_seq_one_letter_code
_entity_poly.pdbx_strand_id
1 'polypeptide(L)'
;MRLRANGELWLELAHAGWLELPDFRALPLQLRLLDAAVLDQAPGRRARCRAAHWALRPAPLALPAAAPALRLAALVLATHSPTEAEHSPDMDVLARLCGHSPQQTRELLDRLVTTGTLSAWQHNRVTDEVFWQLPQSQT
;
A
#
# COMPACT_ATOMS: atom_id res chain seq x y z
N MET A 1 -18.71 -9.49 11.01
CA MET A 1 -18.21 -8.10 11.00
C MET A 1 -19.06 -7.33 9.99
N ARG A 2 -19.98 -6.46 10.43
CA ARG A 2 -20.80 -5.64 9.54
C ARG A 2 -19.97 -4.41 9.17
N LEU A 3 -19.49 -4.36 7.94
CA LEU A 3 -18.92 -3.13 7.38
C LEU A 3 -20.06 -2.10 7.31
N ARG A 4 -20.02 -1.09 8.17
CA ARG A 4 -20.77 0.13 7.94
C ARG A 4 -20.08 0.83 6.76
N ALA A 5 -20.56 0.55 5.57
CA ALA A 5 -20.14 1.26 4.39
C ALA A 5 -20.62 2.72 4.53
N ASN A 6 -19.70 3.65 4.72
CA ASN A 6 -19.96 5.04 4.43
C ASN A 6 -20.34 5.08 2.94
N GLY A 7 -21.54 5.55 2.61
CA GLY A 7 -22.04 5.60 1.23
C GLY A 7 -21.11 6.40 0.29
N GLU A 8 -20.28 7.28 0.81
CA GLU A 8 -19.27 8.05 0.09
C GLU A 8 -18.22 7.16 -0.61
N LEU A 9 -17.71 6.10 0.07
CA LEU A 9 -16.69 5.22 -0.51
C LEU A 9 -17.17 4.51 -1.78
N TRP A 10 -18.41 4.06 -1.78
CA TRP A 10 -18.99 3.38 -2.95
C TRP A 10 -19.21 4.34 -4.11
N LEU A 11 -19.58 5.59 -3.83
CA LEU A 11 -19.72 6.64 -4.83
C LEU A 11 -18.36 7.01 -5.44
N GLU A 12 -17.30 7.09 -4.63
CA GLU A 12 -15.95 7.33 -5.10
C GLU A 12 -15.45 6.21 -6.02
N LEU A 13 -15.66 4.94 -5.65
CA LEU A 13 -15.29 3.80 -6.47
C LEU A 13 -16.08 3.73 -7.79
N ALA A 14 -17.36 4.12 -7.77
CA ALA A 14 -18.18 4.19 -8.97
C ALA A 14 -17.75 5.35 -9.88
N HIS A 15 -17.48 6.53 -9.32
CA HIS A 15 -16.94 7.68 -10.07
C HIS A 15 -15.57 7.39 -10.69
N ALA A 16 -14.74 6.61 -10.01
CA ALA A 16 -13.46 6.16 -10.51
C ALA A 16 -13.59 5.04 -11.57
N GLY A 17 -14.80 4.57 -11.89
CA GLY A 17 -15.03 3.53 -12.89
C GLY A 17 -14.65 2.11 -12.44
N TRP A 18 -14.52 1.85 -11.14
CA TRP A 18 -14.14 0.54 -10.62
C TRP A 18 -15.33 -0.40 -10.45
N LEU A 19 -16.51 0.16 -10.15
CA LEU A 19 -17.72 -0.63 -9.93
C LEU A 19 -18.96 0.10 -10.42
N GLU A 20 -19.98 -0.68 -10.75
CA GLU A 20 -21.32 -0.23 -11.01
C GLU A 20 -22.15 -0.35 -9.72
N LEU A 21 -22.78 0.77 -9.33
CA LEU A 21 -23.64 0.79 -8.15
C LEU A 21 -24.96 0.09 -8.51
N PRO A 22 -25.42 -0.85 -7.69
CA PRO A 22 -26.69 -1.50 -7.89
C PRO A 22 -27.85 -0.53 -7.58
N ASP A 23 -29.02 -0.84 -8.10
CA ASP A 23 -30.24 -0.23 -7.58
C ASP A 23 -30.39 -0.63 -6.09
N PHE A 24 -30.26 0.35 -5.20
CA PHE A 24 -30.33 0.16 -3.74
C PHE A 24 -31.67 -0.40 -3.24
N ARG A 25 -32.65 -0.55 -4.13
CA ARG A 25 -33.95 -1.18 -3.86
C ARG A 25 -33.94 -2.69 -4.01
N ALA A 26 -32.87 -3.26 -4.62
CA ALA A 26 -32.72 -4.72 -4.79
C ALA A 26 -31.96 -5.34 -3.62
N LEU A 27 -32.55 -6.33 -2.98
CA LEU A 27 -31.89 -7.18 -1.97
C LEU A 27 -31.75 -8.61 -2.52
N PRO A 28 -30.58 -9.25 -2.43
CA PRO A 28 -29.30 -8.77 -1.87
C PRO A 28 -28.57 -7.77 -2.78
N LEU A 29 -27.90 -6.79 -2.18
CA LEU A 29 -27.05 -5.83 -2.88
C LEU A 29 -25.95 -6.57 -3.66
N GLN A 30 -26.05 -6.55 -4.98
CA GLN A 30 -25.02 -7.10 -5.87
C GLN A 30 -24.19 -5.94 -6.45
N LEU A 31 -22.93 -5.87 -6.08
CA LEU A 31 -21.95 -4.95 -6.65
C LEU A 31 -21.31 -5.62 -7.86
N ARG A 32 -21.30 -4.93 -9.00
CA ARG A 32 -20.64 -5.37 -10.20
C ARG A 32 -19.32 -4.65 -10.37
N LEU A 33 -18.20 -5.41 -10.38
CA LEU A 33 -16.91 -4.89 -10.79
C LEU A 33 -16.91 -4.68 -12.31
N LEU A 34 -16.49 -3.49 -12.74
CA LEU A 34 -16.44 -3.15 -14.17
C LEU A 34 -15.22 -3.77 -14.86
N ASP A 35 -14.15 -4.04 -14.11
CA ASP A 35 -12.99 -4.78 -14.61
C ASP A 35 -12.96 -6.21 -14.05
N ALA A 36 -13.37 -7.17 -14.86
CA ALA A 36 -13.37 -8.59 -14.50
C ALA A 36 -11.95 -9.14 -14.25
N ALA A 37 -10.93 -8.56 -14.89
CA ALA A 37 -9.54 -8.99 -14.75
C ALA A 37 -9.02 -8.82 -13.32
N VAL A 38 -9.59 -7.90 -12.52
CA VAL A 38 -9.27 -7.74 -11.11
C VAL A 38 -9.60 -9.01 -10.30
N LEU A 39 -10.71 -9.68 -10.63
CA LEU A 39 -11.12 -10.92 -9.95
C LEU A 39 -10.24 -12.10 -10.36
N ASP A 40 -9.85 -12.18 -11.63
CA ASP A 40 -9.00 -13.24 -12.17
C ASP A 40 -7.58 -13.16 -11.60
N GLN A 41 -7.10 -11.96 -11.30
CA GLN A 41 -5.81 -11.72 -10.66
C GLN A 41 -5.87 -11.81 -9.13
N ALA A 42 -7.05 -11.91 -8.53
CA ALA A 42 -7.19 -11.94 -7.08
C ALA A 42 -6.56 -13.21 -6.49
N PRO A 43 -5.60 -13.08 -5.56
CA PRO A 43 -5.01 -14.24 -4.92
C PRO A 43 -6.06 -15.04 -4.15
N GLY A 44 -5.92 -16.36 -4.11
CA GLY A 44 -6.82 -17.24 -3.38
C GLY A 44 -6.99 -16.87 -1.90
N ARG A 45 -8.09 -17.29 -1.27
CA ARG A 45 -8.45 -16.93 0.12
C ARG A 45 -7.28 -17.09 1.10
N ARG A 46 -6.53 -18.21 1.01
CA ARG A 46 -5.37 -18.45 1.91
C ARG A 46 -4.26 -17.43 1.74
N ALA A 47 -3.97 -17.02 0.50
CA ALA A 47 -2.96 -16.00 0.23
C ALA A 47 -3.41 -14.63 0.76
N ARG A 48 -4.67 -14.25 0.55
CA ARG A 48 -5.22 -13.00 1.13
C ARG A 48 -5.19 -12.99 2.65
N CYS A 49 -5.53 -14.12 3.31
CA CYS A 49 -5.46 -14.21 4.77
C CYS A 49 -4.02 -14.07 5.27
N ARG A 50 -3.04 -14.71 4.60
CA ARG A 50 -1.61 -14.55 4.96
C ARG A 50 -1.14 -13.12 4.77
N ALA A 51 -1.49 -12.49 3.64
CA ALA A 51 -1.12 -11.09 3.37
C ALA A 51 -1.75 -10.14 4.41
N ALA A 52 -3.03 -10.33 4.75
CA ALA A 52 -3.70 -9.53 5.77
C ALA A 52 -3.06 -9.73 7.16
N HIS A 53 -2.73 -10.97 7.53
CA HIS A 53 -2.05 -11.26 8.79
C HIS A 53 -0.64 -10.63 8.83
N TRP A 54 0.11 -10.73 7.72
CA TRP A 54 1.41 -10.09 7.59
C TRP A 54 1.30 -8.55 7.69
N ALA A 55 0.33 -7.94 7.01
CA ALA A 55 0.11 -6.49 7.03
C ALA A 55 -0.23 -5.94 8.42
N LEU A 56 -0.82 -6.77 9.30
CA LEU A 56 -1.08 -6.41 10.69
C LEU A 56 0.18 -6.47 11.56
N ARG A 57 1.12 -7.34 11.22
CA ARG A 57 2.38 -7.59 11.97
C ARG A 57 3.52 -7.87 10.99
N PRO A 58 3.92 -6.91 10.18
CA PRO A 58 5.00 -7.11 9.22
C PRO A 58 6.32 -7.24 9.96
N ALA A 59 6.87 -8.43 10.03
CA ALA A 59 8.22 -8.64 10.50
C ALA A 59 9.18 -8.42 9.30
N PRO A 60 10.29 -7.71 9.47
CA PRO A 60 10.86 -7.17 10.71
C PRO A 60 10.49 -5.71 11.05
N LEU A 61 9.46 -5.14 10.40
CA LEU A 61 9.12 -3.72 10.56
C LEU A 61 8.40 -3.41 11.87
N ALA A 62 8.98 -2.52 12.67
CA ALA A 62 8.25 -1.82 13.72
C ALA A 62 7.39 -0.73 13.08
N LEU A 63 6.10 -1.01 12.84
CA LEU A 63 5.21 0.00 12.25
C LEU A 63 4.89 1.10 13.27
N PRO A 64 5.02 2.38 12.88
CA PRO A 64 4.60 3.48 13.74
C PRO A 64 3.10 3.36 14.05
N ALA A 65 2.73 3.41 15.32
CA ALA A 65 1.35 3.24 15.78
C ALA A 65 0.40 4.37 15.31
N ALA A 66 0.95 5.53 14.89
CA ALA A 66 0.21 6.78 14.92
C ALA A 66 -0.28 7.33 13.58
N ALA A 67 0.29 7.01 12.42
CA ALA A 67 -0.10 7.64 11.16
C ALA A 67 -0.35 6.62 10.04
N PRO A 68 -1.59 6.55 9.51
CA PRO A 68 -1.93 5.60 8.43
C PRO A 68 -1.02 5.72 7.19
N ALA A 69 -0.65 6.94 6.79
CA ALA A 69 0.24 7.18 5.66
C ALA A 69 1.64 6.59 5.88
N LEU A 70 2.21 6.72 7.09
CA LEU A 70 3.50 6.12 7.43
C LEU A 70 3.43 4.59 7.43
N ARG A 71 2.32 4.01 7.93
CA ARG A 71 2.12 2.56 7.88
C ARG A 71 2.03 2.05 6.46
N LEU A 72 1.28 2.73 5.59
CA LEU A 72 1.17 2.37 4.18
C LEU A 72 2.54 2.44 3.50
N ALA A 73 3.27 3.54 3.66
CA ALA A 73 4.59 3.70 3.08
C ALA A 73 5.55 2.60 3.58
N ALA A 74 5.58 2.30 4.88
CA ALA A 74 6.40 1.23 5.43
C ALA A 74 6.04 -0.16 4.86
N LEU A 75 4.75 -0.46 4.67
CA LEU A 75 4.30 -1.70 4.05
C LEU A 75 4.71 -1.79 2.57
N VAL A 76 4.57 -0.70 1.81
CA VAL A 76 5.02 -0.61 0.41
C VAL A 76 6.52 -0.89 0.34
N LEU A 77 7.33 -0.24 1.16
CA LEU A 77 8.78 -0.45 1.20
C LEU A 77 9.15 -1.88 1.56
N ALA A 78 8.45 -2.50 2.51
CA ALA A 78 8.71 -3.89 2.90
C ALA A 78 8.39 -4.90 1.80
N THR A 79 7.35 -4.63 1.00
CA THR A 79 6.97 -5.51 -0.13
C THR A 79 7.87 -5.35 -1.34
N HIS A 80 8.53 -4.19 -1.46
CA HIS A 80 9.44 -3.85 -2.57
C HIS A 80 10.90 -3.76 -2.13
N SER A 81 11.25 -4.37 -0.98
CA SER A 81 12.66 -4.46 -0.57
C SER A 81 13.44 -5.22 -1.64
N PRO A 82 14.40 -4.58 -2.32
CA PRO A 82 15.13 -5.22 -3.40
C PRO A 82 15.91 -6.41 -2.85
N THR A 83 15.61 -7.59 -3.32
CA THR A 83 16.56 -8.68 -3.34
C THR A 83 17.65 -8.29 -4.34
N GLU A 84 18.90 -8.68 -4.11
CA GLU A 84 20.12 -8.22 -4.81
C GLU A 84 20.07 -8.19 -6.37
N ALA A 85 18.99 -8.64 -6.99
CA ALA A 85 18.82 -8.74 -8.44
C ALA A 85 17.74 -7.81 -9.02
N GLU A 86 16.99 -7.08 -8.22
CA GLU A 86 15.86 -6.26 -8.71
C GLU A 86 16.22 -4.78 -8.69
N HIS A 87 15.81 -4.06 -9.75
CA HIS A 87 15.96 -2.60 -9.83
C HIS A 87 15.11 -1.94 -8.74
N SER A 88 15.69 -0.96 -8.08
CA SER A 88 14.96 -0.13 -7.12
C SER A 88 13.88 0.69 -7.85
N PRO A 89 12.71 0.88 -7.28
CA PRO A 89 11.66 1.66 -7.91
C PRO A 89 12.05 3.13 -8.02
N ASP A 90 11.60 3.78 -9.09
CA ASP A 90 11.71 5.21 -9.27
C ASP A 90 10.84 5.96 -8.24
N MET A 91 11.21 7.22 -7.95
CA MET A 91 10.47 8.05 -7.00
C MET A 91 8.98 8.21 -7.39
N ASP A 92 8.70 8.34 -8.69
CA ASP A 92 7.33 8.47 -9.20
C ASP A 92 6.51 7.18 -9.02
N VAL A 93 7.14 6.02 -9.20
CA VAL A 93 6.50 4.73 -8.95
C VAL A 93 6.19 4.58 -7.47
N LEU A 94 7.16 4.87 -6.60
CA LEU A 94 6.98 4.78 -5.15
C LEU A 94 5.89 5.75 -4.66
N ALA A 95 5.85 6.96 -5.19
CA ALA A 95 4.85 7.97 -4.87
C ALA A 95 3.44 7.49 -5.23
N ARG A 96 3.25 6.93 -6.42
CA ARG A 96 1.97 6.33 -6.85
C ARG A 96 1.53 5.19 -5.95
N LEU A 97 2.44 4.29 -5.59
CA LEU A 97 2.15 3.17 -4.68
C LEU A 97 1.72 3.64 -3.29
N CYS A 98 2.28 4.74 -2.81
CA CYS A 98 1.92 5.36 -1.54
C CYS A 98 0.67 6.27 -1.64
N GLY A 99 0.17 6.57 -2.84
CA GLY A 99 -0.94 7.51 -3.06
C GLY A 99 -0.59 8.96 -2.77
N HIS A 100 0.68 9.35 -2.95
CA HIS A 100 1.20 10.68 -2.64
C HIS A 100 1.97 11.30 -3.81
N SER A 101 2.25 12.60 -3.72
CA SER A 101 3.20 13.24 -4.63
C SER A 101 4.64 12.82 -4.30
N PRO A 102 5.61 12.95 -5.23
CA PRO A 102 7.02 12.68 -4.95
C PRO A 102 7.57 13.46 -3.77
N GLN A 103 7.14 14.73 -3.60
CA GLN A 103 7.54 15.55 -2.47
C GLN A 103 7.03 15.00 -1.14
N GLN A 104 5.74 14.68 -1.07
CA GLN A 104 5.14 14.08 0.13
C GLN A 104 5.76 12.70 0.46
N THR A 105 6.12 11.93 -0.58
CA THR A 105 6.80 10.65 -0.40
C THR A 105 8.18 10.83 0.23
N ARG A 106 8.97 11.83 -0.19
CA ARG A 106 10.24 12.17 0.47
C ARG A 106 10.06 12.50 1.94
N GLU A 107 9.08 13.34 2.25
CA GLU A 107 8.76 13.70 3.64
C GLU A 107 8.34 12.47 4.48
N LEU A 108 7.61 11.53 3.89
CA LEU A 108 7.26 10.26 4.56
C LEU A 108 8.50 9.40 4.80
N LEU A 109 9.41 9.30 3.83
CA LEU A 109 10.67 8.55 3.97
C LEU A 109 11.55 9.15 5.08
N ASP A 110 11.68 10.48 5.14
CA ASP A 110 12.41 11.17 6.21
C ASP A 110 11.78 10.88 7.58
N ARG A 111 10.46 10.89 7.66
CA ARG A 111 9.75 10.56 8.90
C ARG A 111 9.91 9.09 9.28
N LEU A 112 9.97 8.17 8.33
CA LEU A 112 10.24 6.74 8.60
C LEU A 112 11.64 6.53 9.17
N VAL A 113 12.63 7.29 8.70
CA VAL A 113 13.98 7.28 9.31
C VAL A 113 13.94 7.89 10.71
N THR A 114 13.27 9.03 10.89
CA THR A 114 13.16 9.69 12.21
C THR A 114 12.48 8.78 13.25
N THR A 115 11.51 7.98 12.83
CA THR A 115 10.81 7.02 13.72
C THR A 115 11.54 5.71 13.90
N GLY A 116 12.71 5.51 13.28
CA GLY A 116 13.49 4.27 13.32
C GLY A 116 12.87 3.09 12.54
N THR A 117 11.85 3.35 11.73
CA THR A 117 11.23 2.33 10.86
C THR A 117 12.10 2.01 9.65
N LEU A 118 12.90 2.98 9.20
CA LEU A 118 14.01 2.81 8.25
C LEU A 118 15.32 3.21 8.93
N SER A 119 16.41 2.55 8.56
CA SER A 119 17.76 2.97 8.96
C SER A 119 18.25 4.14 8.12
N ALA A 120 18.00 4.10 6.81
CA ALA A 120 18.38 5.14 5.87
C ALA A 120 17.57 5.02 4.57
N TRP A 121 17.56 6.10 3.78
CA TRP A 121 17.12 6.07 2.40
C TRP A 121 17.96 7.03 1.55
N GLN A 122 18.01 6.80 0.25
CA GLN A 122 18.71 7.63 -0.73
C GLN A 122 17.92 7.72 -2.02
N HIS A 123 18.00 8.86 -2.71
CA HIS A 123 17.44 9.08 -4.02
C HIS A 123 18.54 9.41 -5.01
N ASN A 124 18.74 8.58 -6.01
CA ASN A 124 19.65 8.86 -7.12
C ASN A 124 18.92 9.76 -8.13
N ARG A 125 19.29 11.03 -8.18
CA ARG A 125 18.66 12.02 -9.08
C ARG A 125 18.94 11.79 -10.56
N VAL A 126 19.92 10.97 -10.90
CA VAL A 126 20.29 10.68 -12.30
C VAL A 126 19.43 9.55 -12.86
N THR A 127 19.25 8.49 -12.07
CA THR A 127 18.44 7.32 -12.45
C THR A 127 17.00 7.39 -11.92
N ASP A 128 16.69 8.37 -11.08
CA ASP A 128 15.43 8.53 -10.31
C ASP A 128 15.13 7.38 -9.33
N GLU A 129 16.04 6.46 -9.14
CA GLU A 129 15.89 5.29 -8.26
C GLU A 129 15.95 5.68 -6.78
N VAL A 130 15.12 5.01 -5.99
CA VAL A 130 15.06 5.18 -4.53
C VAL A 130 15.55 3.92 -3.85
N PHE A 131 16.58 4.06 -3.02
CA PHE A 131 17.14 2.99 -2.21
C PHE A 131 16.80 3.21 -0.75
N TRP A 132 16.55 2.13 0.00
CA TRP A 132 16.29 2.19 1.44
C TRP A 132 16.85 0.98 2.16
N GLN A 133 17.07 1.13 3.45
CA GLN A 133 17.53 0.09 4.34
C GLN A 133 16.56 -0.09 5.50
N LEU A 134 16.12 -1.33 5.71
CA LEU A 134 15.36 -1.70 6.87
C LEU A 134 16.29 -1.83 8.08
N PRO A 135 15.83 -1.52 9.30
CA PRO A 135 16.63 -1.76 10.51
C PRO A 135 16.94 -3.25 10.63
N GLN A 136 18.21 -3.57 10.84
CA GLN A 136 18.61 -4.95 11.11
C GLN A 136 18.05 -5.35 12.47
N SER A 137 17.28 -6.45 12.51
CA SER A 137 16.87 -7.04 13.77
C SER A 137 18.11 -7.47 14.53
N GLN A 138 18.45 -6.77 15.61
CA GLN A 138 19.47 -7.28 16.53
C GLN A 138 18.88 -8.55 17.16
N THR A 139 19.51 -9.66 16.83
CA THR A 139 19.26 -10.98 17.43
C THR A 139 19.81 -11.02 18.84
#